data_09fe47a697ffc086d2158e5bf5c045ae
#
_entry.id   09fe47a697ffc086d2158e5bf5c045ae
#
_cell.length_a   1.000
_cell.length_b   1.000
_cell.length_c   1.000
_cell.angle_alpha   90.00
_cell.angle_beta   90.00
_cell.angle_gamma   90.00
#
_symmetry.space_group_name_H-M   'P 1'
#
loop_
_entity.id
_entity.type
_entity.pdbx_description
1 polymer ?
#
loop_
_entity_poly.entity_id
_entity_poly.type
_entity_poly.pdbx_seq_one_letter_code
_entity_poly.pdbx_strand_id
1 'polypeptide(L)'
;MLNIKKEAWQWQENIAKSITFIVTKDCQLACKYCYLVGKNSKEKMTWEVAKQAIDYILDHEQEFREKSVVWDFIGGEPFLEIDLIDQICDYLKTEMFRRNHHWFNSYRFSFSTNGINYHSEKVQQYIKKNYAHLSIGITIDGTKKKHDLNRIWKTQEMERGIMPKAEEERGSYEDVLKNIPLWLKQFPNGGTKVTISSADIPYIKESVLHLYSLGIHEVNINCVFENVWREGDDKLFEEQLLQLADAIIDNEYYKDYACSFFIEHMGKPQDKKLDNQNWCGAGRMLSIDAAGNFYPCTRFAGYSLREKKAWVIGNIHNGINLNKLRPFLTLDRCTQSKPECVDCEVAEGCAWCQGENYDAADSPTIYQRATAICKMHKARVRANNYYWNKLYRKLELEGIAKEEAKKHVKTSTPNNC
;
A
#
# COMPACT_ATOMS: atom_id res chain seq x y z
N MET A 1 5.21 -6.20 -32.97
CA MET A 1 5.15 -5.04 -32.07
C MET A 1 3.71 -4.59 -32.00
N LEU A 2 3.05 -4.80 -30.87
CA LEU A 2 1.77 -4.17 -30.60
C LEU A 2 2.05 -2.67 -30.52
N ASN A 3 1.54 -1.92 -31.47
CA ASN A 3 1.49 -0.47 -31.41
C ASN A 3 0.47 -0.15 -30.31
N ILE A 4 0.91 -0.16 -29.05
CA ILE A 4 0.10 0.30 -27.93
C ILE A 4 0.04 1.81 -28.15
N LYS A 5 -1.02 2.26 -28.79
CA LYS A 5 -1.25 3.65 -29.09
C LYS A 5 -1.24 4.46 -27.79
N LYS A 6 -1.00 5.74 -27.91
CA LYS A 6 -1.03 6.75 -26.85
C LYS A 6 -2.28 6.65 -25.95
N GLU A 7 -3.35 6.07 -26.45
CA GLU A 7 -4.64 5.81 -25.78
C GLU A 7 -4.60 4.73 -24.69
N ALA A 8 -3.58 3.86 -24.69
CA ALA A 8 -3.39 2.85 -23.63
C ALA A 8 -2.67 3.40 -22.37
N TRP A 9 -2.23 4.64 -22.41
CA TRP A 9 -1.60 5.30 -21.27
C TRP A 9 -2.65 5.89 -20.34
N GLN A 10 -3.28 5.04 -19.57
CA GLN A 10 -4.28 5.40 -18.57
C GLN A 10 -3.65 5.89 -17.27
N TRP A 11 -2.33 5.91 -17.19
CA TRP A 11 -1.56 6.31 -16.00
C TRP A 11 -0.90 7.66 -16.19
N GLN A 12 -0.75 8.40 -15.10
CA GLN A 12 -0.07 9.69 -15.10
C GLN A 12 1.36 9.56 -15.63
N GLU A 13 1.78 10.49 -16.47
CA GLU A 13 3.17 10.61 -16.91
C GLU A 13 4.08 10.84 -15.68
N ASN A 14 5.32 10.33 -15.76
CA ASN A 14 6.36 10.46 -14.72
C ASN A 14 6.17 9.63 -13.43
N ILE A 15 5.28 8.66 -13.40
CA ILE A 15 5.25 7.71 -12.31
C ILE A 15 6.37 6.67 -12.51
N ALA A 16 7.13 6.38 -11.42
CA ALA A 16 8.16 5.36 -11.45
C ALA A 16 7.60 3.96 -11.73
N LYS A 17 8.36 3.11 -12.40
CA LYS A 17 8.09 1.67 -12.44
C LYS A 17 8.16 1.11 -11.03
N SER A 18 7.17 0.36 -10.62
CA SER A 18 7.22 -0.41 -9.37
C SER A 18 7.46 -1.88 -9.69
N ILE A 19 8.56 -2.42 -9.19
CA ILE A 19 8.93 -3.83 -9.35
C ILE A 19 9.07 -4.42 -7.96
N THR A 20 8.24 -5.40 -7.65
CA THR A 20 8.12 -5.98 -6.31
C THR A 20 8.67 -7.41 -6.30
N PHE A 21 9.69 -7.65 -5.51
CA PHE A 21 10.18 -8.99 -5.20
C PHE A 21 9.44 -9.55 -3.98
N ILE A 22 8.77 -10.68 -4.16
CA ILE A 22 8.14 -11.43 -3.07
C ILE A 22 9.20 -12.39 -2.54
N VAL A 23 10.03 -11.89 -1.63
CA VAL A 23 11.25 -12.60 -1.20
C VAL A 23 10.97 -13.79 -0.30
N THR A 24 9.83 -13.79 0.42
CA THR A 24 9.42 -14.87 1.32
C THR A 24 7.93 -14.88 1.55
N LYS A 25 7.35 -16.04 1.83
CA LYS A 25 5.98 -16.15 2.35
C LYS A 25 5.94 -16.24 3.88
N ASP A 26 7.09 -16.37 4.55
CA ASP A 26 7.14 -16.45 6.02
C ASP A 26 7.00 -15.09 6.69
N CYS A 27 6.39 -15.10 7.88
CA CYS A 27 6.20 -13.92 8.73
C CYS A 27 6.17 -14.35 10.19
N GLN A 28 6.72 -13.55 11.09
CA GLN A 28 6.59 -13.77 12.53
C GLN A 28 5.18 -13.52 13.04
N LEU A 29 4.36 -12.75 12.27
CA LEU A 29 3.02 -12.34 12.66
C LEU A 29 1.94 -13.07 11.86
N ALA A 30 0.79 -13.28 12.50
CA ALA A 30 -0.44 -13.79 11.94
C ALA A 30 -1.55 -12.71 11.96
N CYS A 31 -1.28 -11.54 11.34
CA CYS A 31 -2.23 -10.43 11.32
C CYS A 31 -3.58 -10.85 10.75
N LYS A 32 -4.69 -10.58 11.47
CA LYS A 32 -6.05 -11.04 11.12
C LYS A 32 -6.60 -10.42 9.85
N TYR A 33 -6.21 -9.18 9.52
CA TYR A 33 -6.62 -8.47 8.30
C TYR A 33 -5.66 -8.68 7.13
N CYS A 34 -4.66 -9.55 7.25
CA CYS A 34 -3.65 -9.68 6.22
C CYS A 34 -4.23 -10.26 4.93
N TYR A 35 -4.11 -9.51 3.84
CA TYR A 35 -4.57 -9.98 2.52
C TYR A 35 -3.73 -11.14 1.96
N LEU A 36 -2.56 -11.42 2.53
CA LEU A 36 -1.72 -12.56 2.17
C LEU A 36 -2.26 -13.82 2.86
N VAL A 37 -3.33 -14.37 2.34
CA VAL A 37 -4.03 -15.51 2.94
C VAL A 37 -3.21 -16.80 2.93
N GLY A 38 -2.31 -16.95 1.96
CA GLY A 38 -1.40 -18.09 1.85
C GLY A 38 -0.01 -17.86 2.44
N LYS A 39 0.15 -16.87 3.34
CA LYS A 39 1.41 -16.63 4.05
C LYS A 39 1.72 -17.72 5.08
N ASN A 40 2.86 -17.57 5.76
CA ASN A 40 3.37 -18.46 6.80
C ASN A 40 3.86 -19.82 6.28
N SER A 41 4.17 -19.94 4.99
CA SER A 41 4.97 -21.03 4.45
C SER A 41 6.46 -20.67 4.48
N LYS A 42 7.33 -21.69 4.45
CA LYS A 42 8.79 -21.48 4.40
C LYS A 42 9.32 -21.25 2.98
N GLU A 43 8.43 -21.04 2.02
CA GLU A 43 8.80 -20.73 0.65
C GLU A 43 9.45 -19.36 0.57
N LYS A 44 10.63 -19.33 -0.05
CA LYS A 44 11.41 -18.11 -0.24
C LYS A 44 12.09 -18.09 -1.60
N MET A 45 12.35 -16.90 -2.08
CA MET A 45 13.08 -16.67 -3.33
C MET A 45 14.53 -17.10 -3.18
N THR A 46 15.07 -17.75 -4.21
CA THR A 46 16.49 -18.04 -4.28
C THR A 46 17.24 -16.92 -4.99
N TRP A 47 18.53 -16.86 -4.78
CA TRP A 47 19.40 -15.92 -5.50
C TRP A 47 19.31 -16.09 -7.01
N GLU A 48 19.28 -17.34 -7.48
CA GLU A 48 19.23 -17.70 -8.92
C GLU A 48 17.97 -17.13 -9.57
N VAL A 49 16.81 -17.25 -8.91
CA VAL A 49 15.54 -16.68 -9.40
C VAL A 49 15.59 -15.16 -9.41
N ALA A 50 16.06 -14.55 -8.32
CA ALA A 50 16.20 -13.11 -8.24
C ALA A 50 17.11 -12.55 -9.32
N LYS A 51 18.28 -13.18 -9.53
CA LYS A 51 19.26 -12.81 -10.55
C LYS A 51 18.66 -12.90 -11.95
N GLN A 52 18.01 -14.01 -12.30
CA GLN A 52 17.37 -14.19 -13.62
C GLN A 52 16.28 -13.15 -13.87
N ALA A 53 15.48 -12.82 -12.83
CA ALA A 53 14.47 -11.78 -12.93
C ALA A 53 15.08 -10.39 -13.20
N ILE A 54 16.16 -10.05 -12.50
CA ILE A 54 16.89 -8.79 -12.69
C ILE A 54 17.47 -8.72 -14.10
N ASP A 55 18.14 -9.78 -14.54
CA ASP A 55 18.74 -9.84 -15.87
C ASP A 55 17.67 -9.67 -16.95
N TYR A 56 16.53 -10.39 -16.84
CA TYR A 56 15.41 -10.21 -17.76
C TYR A 56 14.94 -8.75 -17.81
N ILE A 57 14.71 -8.14 -16.66
CA ILE A 57 14.18 -6.77 -16.59
C ILE A 57 15.16 -5.76 -17.21
N LEU A 58 16.44 -5.88 -16.87
CA LEU A 58 17.46 -4.93 -17.36
C LEU A 58 17.85 -5.16 -18.83
N ASP A 59 17.62 -6.36 -19.37
CA ASP A 59 17.86 -6.68 -20.80
C ASP A 59 16.68 -6.26 -21.70
N HIS A 60 15.50 -5.94 -21.13
CA HIS A 60 14.27 -5.61 -21.87
C HIS A 60 13.80 -4.17 -21.65
N GLU A 61 14.70 -3.19 -21.71
CA GLU A 61 14.40 -1.77 -21.50
C GLU A 61 13.21 -1.26 -22.32
N GLN A 62 12.94 -1.84 -23.51
CA GLN A 62 11.80 -1.49 -24.34
C GLN A 62 10.45 -1.85 -23.72
N GLU A 63 10.42 -2.76 -22.75
CA GLU A 63 9.23 -3.13 -21.96
C GLU A 63 9.09 -2.28 -20.69
N PHE A 64 10.18 -1.64 -20.25
CA PHE A 64 10.30 -0.91 -18.99
C PHE A 64 10.80 0.53 -19.27
N ARG A 65 9.90 1.39 -19.76
CA ARG A 65 10.25 2.72 -20.29
C ARG A 65 10.13 3.85 -19.29
N GLU A 66 9.68 3.57 -18.08
CA GLU A 66 9.54 4.57 -17.02
C GLU A 66 10.91 5.17 -16.68
N LYS A 67 10.95 6.49 -16.46
CA LYS A 67 12.20 7.24 -16.21
C LYS A 67 12.90 6.86 -14.90
N SER A 68 12.17 6.24 -13.98
CA SER A 68 12.67 5.84 -12.66
C SER A 68 12.04 4.52 -12.23
N VAL A 69 12.64 3.89 -11.23
CA VAL A 69 12.18 2.61 -10.69
C VAL A 69 12.17 2.61 -9.16
N VAL A 70 11.13 1.99 -8.61
CA VAL A 70 11.09 1.57 -7.20
C VAL A 70 11.20 0.05 -7.17
N TRP A 71 12.29 -0.44 -6.60
CA TRP A 71 12.51 -1.84 -6.28
C TRP A 71 11.92 -2.11 -4.90
N ASP A 72 10.78 -2.71 -4.87
CA ASP A 72 10.01 -2.95 -3.66
C ASP A 72 10.20 -4.38 -3.18
N PHE A 73 10.43 -4.57 -1.88
CA PHE A 73 10.63 -5.87 -1.27
C PHE A 73 9.50 -6.15 -0.31
N ILE A 74 8.78 -7.21 -0.57
CA ILE A 74 7.71 -7.68 0.28
C ILE A 74 7.81 -9.18 0.53
N GLY A 75 6.88 -9.65 1.32
CA GLY A 75 6.68 -11.07 1.58
C GLY A 75 5.64 -11.21 2.67
N GLY A 76 5.80 -12.23 3.51
CA GLY A 76 5.23 -12.21 4.84
C GLY A 76 5.89 -11.09 5.65
N GLU A 77 7.20 -11.22 5.86
CA GLU A 77 8.06 -10.16 6.42
C GLU A 77 9.41 -10.13 5.67
N PRO A 78 9.69 -9.06 4.90
CA PRO A 78 10.89 -9.03 4.05
C PRO A 78 12.21 -9.05 4.84
N PHE A 79 12.27 -8.51 6.05
CA PHE A 79 13.52 -8.50 6.84
C PHE A 79 13.92 -9.87 7.40
N LEU A 80 13.12 -10.91 7.19
CA LEU A 80 13.57 -12.29 7.40
C LEU A 80 14.61 -12.73 6.37
N GLU A 81 14.59 -12.13 5.17
CA GLU A 81 15.50 -12.45 4.05
C GLU A 81 16.42 -11.28 3.70
N ILE A 82 16.88 -10.53 4.72
CA ILE A 82 17.72 -9.33 4.52
C ILE A 82 19.03 -9.62 3.80
N ASP A 83 19.64 -10.79 4.00
CA ASP A 83 20.87 -11.18 3.32
C ASP A 83 20.64 -11.33 1.81
N LEU A 84 19.54 -11.96 1.40
CA LEU A 84 19.16 -12.06 -0.01
C LEU A 84 18.84 -10.68 -0.60
N ILE A 85 18.10 -9.86 0.14
CA ILE A 85 17.76 -8.50 -0.30
C ILE A 85 19.02 -7.65 -0.50
N ASP A 86 19.99 -7.74 0.40
CA ASP A 86 21.26 -7.01 0.28
C ASP A 86 22.03 -7.46 -0.97
N GLN A 87 22.07 -8.75 -1.23
CA GLN A 87 22.68 -9.30 -2.45
C GLN A 87 21.96 -8.83 -3.72
N ILE A 88 20.63 -8.81 -3.72
CA ILE A 88 19.81 -8.27 -4.82
C ILE A 88 20.14 -6.81 -5.08
N CYS A 89 20.18 -5.98 -4.03
CA CYS A 89 20.46 -4.55 -4.15
C CYS A 89 21.86 -4.26 -4.69
N ASP A 90 22.85 -5.02 -4.26
CA ASP A 90 24.21 -4.89 -4.79
C ASP A 90 24.29 -5.27 -6.27
N TYR A 91 23.63 -6.36 -6.64
CA TYR A 91 23.60 -6.80 -8.03
C TYR A 91 22.86 -5.78 -8.92
N LEU A 92 21.72 -5.26 -8.48
CA LEU A 92 20.98 -4.21 -9.19
C LEU A 92 21.85 -2.98 -9.43
N LYS A 93 22.54 -2.46 -8.41
CA LYS A 93 23.41 -1.29 -8.55
C LYS A 93 24.55 -1.58 -9.54
N THR A 94 25.19 -2.73 -9.42
CA THR A 94 26.29 -3.15 -10.29
C THR A 94 25.85 -3.31 -11.74
N GLU A 95 24.73 -4.00 -11.97
CA GLU A 95 24.26 -4.29 -13.33
C GLU A 95 23.65 -3.06 -14.01
N MET A 96 22.92 -2.20 -13.30
CA MET A 96 22.46 -0.93 -13.84
C MET A 96 23.64 -0.04 -14.25
N PHE A 97 24.70 0.01 -13.44
CA PHE A 97 25.94 0.75 -13.79
C PHE A 97 26.65 0.13 -15.00
N ARG A 98 26.91 -1.18 -14.96
CA ARG A 98 27.65 -1.91 -16.02
C ARG A 98 26.96 -1.80 -17.39
N ARG A 99 25.63 -1.81 -17.41
CA ARG A 99 24.81 -1.71 -18.62
C ARG A 99 24.54 -0.27 -19.05
N ASN A 100 25.02 0.73 -18.28
CA ASN A 100 24.62 2.14 -18.47
C ASN A 100 23.09 2.32 -18.55
N HIS A 101 22.37 1.58 -17.70
CA HIS A 101 20.92 1.53 -17.70
C HIS A 101 20.33 2.88 -17.24
N HIS A 102 19.27 3.34 -17.91
CA HIS A 102 18.66 4.66 -17.66
C HIS A 102 18.16 4.84 -16.21
N TRP A 103 17.88 3.76 -15.48
CA TRP A 103 17.48 3.81 -14.07
C TRP A 103 18.63 4.02 -13.08
N PHE A 104 19.89 3.89 -13.49
CA PHE A 104 21.02 3.96 -12.56
C PHE A 104 21.04 5.23 -11.71
N ASN A 105 20.58 6.36 -12.23
CA ASN A 105 20.51 7.62 -11.51
C ASN A 105 19.14 7.93 -10.91
N SER A 106 18.17 7.01 -11.04
CA SER A 106 16.76 7.28 -10.72
C SER A 106 16.06 6.03 -10.17
N TYR A 107 16.62 5.46 -9.11
CA TYR A 107 16.07 4.29 -8.43
C TYR A 107 15.89 4.49 -6.93
N ARG A 108 15.02 3.68 -6.33
CA ARG A 108 14.81 3.59 -4.88
C ARG A 108 14.51 2.16 -4.48
N PHE A 109 15.03 1.74 -3.33
CA PHE A 109 14.64 0.52 -2.63
C PHE A 109 13.55 0.85 -1.62
N SER A 110 12.47 0.06 -1.60
CA SER A 110 11.29 0.30 -0.77
C SER A 110 10.93 -0.92 0.05
N PHE A 111 10.46 -0.68 1.29
CA PHE A 111 10.02 -1.72 2.21
C PHE A 111 8.78 -1.30 2.97
N SER A 112 7.87 -2.27 3.13
CA SER A 112 6.88 -2.24 4.21
C SER A 112 7.18 -3.40 5.14
N THR A 113 7.52 -3.11 6.41
CA THR A 113 7.91 -4.10 7.40
C THR A 113 7.01 -4.05 8.63
N ASN A 114 6.90 -5.17 9.32
CA ASN A 114 6.27 -5.22 10.64
C ASN A 114 7.14 -4.57 11.75
N GLY A 115 8.39 -4.23 11.43
CA GLY A 115 9.29 -3.50 12.30
C GLY A 115 9.97 -4.32 13.40
N ILE A 116 9.65 -5.61 13.56
CA ILE A 116 10.19 -6.43 14.65
C ILE A 116 11.71 -6.59 14.54
N ASN A 117 12.22 -6.86 13.34
CA ASN A 117 13.64 -7.09 13.09
C ASN A 117 14.43 -5.79 12.81
N TYR A 118 13.80 -4.62 12.96
CA TYR A 118 14.42 -3.35 12.57
C TYR A 118 15.76 -3.07 13.25
N HIS A 119 15.91 -3.44 14.54
CA HIS A 119 17.14 -3.26 15.33
C HIS A 119 18.23 -4.31 15.07
N SER A 120 17.96 -5.33 14.26
CA SER A 120 18.97 -6.37 14.02
C SER A 120 20.21 -5.78 13.33
N GLU A 121 21.38 -6.30 13.69
CA GLU A 121 22.66 -5.81 13.17
C GLU A 121 22.68 -5.84 11.63
N LYS A 122 22.20 -6.92 11.02
CA LYS A 122 22.14 -7.08 9.55
C LYS A 122 21.26 -6.03 8.90
N VAL A 123 20.08 -5.74 9.46
CA VAL A 123 19.19 -4.71 8.92
C VAL A 123 19.84 -3.33 9.06
N GLN A 124 20.51 -3.04 10.19
CA GLN A 124 21.17 -1.75 10.37
C GLN A 124 22.39 -1.57 9.45
N GLN A 125 23.16 -2.63 9.19
CA GLN A 125 24.25 -2.61 8.21
C GLN A 125 23.70 -2.35 6.79
N TYR A 126 22.62 -3.02 6.41
CA TYR A 126 21.93 -2.80 5.14
C TYR A 126 21.43 -1.36 5.00
N ILE A 127 20.76 -0.81 6.03
CA ILE A 127 20.28 0.58 6.04
C ILE A 127 21.45 1.55 5.84
N LYS A 128 22.52 1.41 6.61
CA LYS A 128 23.70 2.26 6.51
C LYS A 128 24.30 2.26 5.10
N LYS A 129 24.35 1.10 4.47
CA LYS A 129 24.91 0.91 3.11
C LYS A 129 24.06 1.56 2.02
N ASN A 130 22.74 1.50 2.13
CA ASN A 130 21.81 1.88 1.06
C ASN A 130 21.02 3.16 1.36
N TYR A 131 21.31 3.87 2.44
CA TYR A 131 20.49 4.95 3.02
C TYR A 131 20.00 5.99 2.01
N ALA A 132 20.87 6.46 1.09
CA ALA A 132 20.54 7.50 0.12
C ALA A 132 19.41 7.12 -0.86
N HIS A 133 19.21 5.83 -1.09
CA HIS A 133 18.22 5.29 -2.02
C HIS A 133 17.12 4.47 -1.32
N LEU A 134 16.95 4.65 -0.01
CA LEU A 134 16.11 3.76 0.79
C LEU A 134 14.86 4.45 1.30
N SER A 135 13.74 3.72 1.30
CA SER A 135 12.48 4.10 1.93
C SER A 135 11.97 2.92 2.74
N ILE A 136 11.78 3.10 4.05
CA ILE A 136 11.28 2.07 4.94
C ILE A 136 10.08 2.60 5.72
N GLY A 137 8.92 1.96 5.56
CA GLY A 137 7.75 2.18 6.37
C GLY A 137 7.58 1.05 7.39
N ILE A 138 7.50 1.40 8.67
CA ILE A 138 7.13 0.46 9.73
C ILE A 138 5.62 0.50 9.92
N THR A 139 4.99 -0.67 10.01
CA THR A 139 3.56 -0.78 10.29
C THR A 139 3.32 -0.81 11.80
N ILE A 140 2.74 0.27 12.33
CA ILE A 140 2.18 0.35 13.67
C ILE A 140 0.77 0.93 13.58
N ASP A 141 -0.23 0.18 14.05
CA ASP A 141 -1.64 0.45 13.73
C ASP A 141 -2.33 1.44 14.69
N GLY A 142 -1.61 2.01 15.66
CA GLY A 142 -2.17 2.93 16.63
C GLY A 142 -1.88 2.52 18.08
N THR A 143 -2.87 2.67 18.96
CA THR A 143 -2.73 2.25 20.37
C THR A 143 -2.43 0.76 20.48
N LYS A 144 -1.82 0.35 21.62
CA LYS A 144 -1.56 -1.06 21.91
C LYS A 144 -2.81 -1.92 21.73
N LYS A 145 -3.96 -1.47 22.24
CA LYS A 145 -5.22 -2.19 22.13
C LYS A 145 -5.63 -2.44 20.68
N LYS A 146 -5.59 -1.41 19.83
CA LYS A 146 -5.93 -1.54 18.41
C LYS A 146 -4.91 -2.36 17.65
N HIS A 147 -3.63 -2.14 17.90
CA HIS A 147 -2.56 -2.87 17.22
C HIS A 147 -2.63 -4.37 17.53
N ASP A 148 -2.70 -4.73 18.82
CA ASP A 148 -2.70 -6.11 19.29
C ASP A 148 -4.02 -6.85 18.99
N LEU A 149 -5.11 -6.13 18.69
CA LEU A 149 -6.36 -6.74 18.22
C LEU A 149 -6.16 -7.58 16.94
N ASN A 150 -5.26 -7.12 16.06
CA ASN A 150 -5.05 -7.75 14.77
C ASN A 150 -3.63 -8.29 14.55
N ARG A 151 -2.61 -7.62 15.06
CA ARG A 151 -1.20 -7.93 14.74
C ARG A 151 -0.60 -8.82 15.83
N ILE A 152 -1.03 -10.06 15.81
CA ILE A 152 -0.64 -11.08 16.77
C ILE A 152 0.58 -11.87 16.28
N TRP A 153 1.37 -12.38 17.23
CA TRP A 153 2.46 -13.31 16.94
C TRP A 153 1.90 -14.62 16.40
N LYS A 154 2.62 -15.19 15.42
CA LYS A 154 2.37 -16.53 14.93
C LYS A 154 2.79 -17.56 15.97
N THR A 155 1.95 -18.57 16.23
CA THR A 155 2.25 -19.72 17.09
C THR A 155 2.52 -20.98 16.27
N GLN A 156 3.10 -22.00 16.91
CA GLN A 156 3.28 -23.31 16.25
C GLN A 156 1.95 -24.00 15.96
N GLU A 157 0.93 -23.77 16.78
CA GLU A 157 -0.42 -24.29 16.57
C GLU A 157 -1.04 -23.71 15.30
N MET A 158 -0.85 -22.41 15.03
CA MET A 158 -1.30 -21.76 13.80
C MET A 158 -0.64 -22.34 12.56
N GLU A 159 0.63 -22.77 12.63
CA GLU A 159 1.29 -23.47 11.53
C GLU A 159 0.63 -24.83 11.22
N ARG A 160 -0.05 -25.41 12.20
CA ARG A 160 -0.85 -26.65 12.07
C ARG A 160 -2.33 -26.39 11.76
N GLY A 161 -2.70 -25.13 11.51
CA GLY A 161 -4.10 -24.73 11.24
C GLY A 161 -4.97 -24.57 12.49
N ILE A 162 -4.40 -24.57 13.68
CA ILE A 162 -5.14 -24.41 14.95
C ILE A 162 -5.03 -22.95 15.38
N MET A 163 -6.16 -22.24 15.41
CA MET A 163 -6.18 -20.86 15.91
C MET A 163 -6.19 -20.86 17.44
N PRO A 164 -5.35 -20.01 18.09
CA PRO A 164 -5.38 -19.85 19.55
C PRO A 164 -6.69 -19.20 19.99
N LYS A 165 -7.03 -19.39 21.27
CA LYS A 165 -8.09 -18.59 21.88
C LYS A 165 -7.64 -17.14 22.00
N ALA A 166 -8.60 -16.22 22.04
CA ALA A 166 -8.30 -14.78 22.10
C ALA A 166 -7.44 -14.38 23.30
N GLU A 167 -7.62 -15.04 24.45
CA GLU A 167 -6.83 -14.84 25.68
C GLU A 167 -5.38 -15.37 25.60
N GLU A 168 -5.09 -16.24 24.62
CA GLU A 168 -3.77 -16.83 24.36
C GLU A 168 -2.98 -16.03 23.30
N GLU A 169 -3.65 -15.09 22.62
CA GLU A 169 -3.04 -14.29 21.59
C GLU A 169 -2.04 -13.29 22.17
N ARG A 170 -0.81 -13.34 21.68
CA ARG A 170 0.22 -12.35 22.00
C ARG A 170 0.27 -11.28 20.91
N GLY A 171 -0.02 -10.02 21.27
CA GLY A 171 0.16 -8.88 20.38
C GLY A 171 1.65 -8.53 20.16
N SER A 172 1.93 -7.77 19.12
CA SER A 172 3.28 -7.38 18.71
C SER A 172 3.62 -5.91 19.01
N TYR A 173 2.69 -5.13 19.58
CA TYR A 173 2.86 -3.69 19.79
C TYR A 173 4.16 -3.31 20.51
N GLU A 174 4.44 -3.93 21.66
CA GLU A 174 5.63 -3.63 22.45
C GLU A 174 6.93 -3.95 21.71
N ASP A 175 6.91 -4.99 20.87
CA ASP A 175 8.07 -5.38 20.06
C ASP A 175 8.36 -4.40 18.92
N VAL A 176 7.33 -3.78 18.38
CA VAL A 176 7.48 -2.76 17.34
C VAL A 176 7.80 -1.40 17.94
N LEU A 177 7.12 -1.01 19.03
CA LEU A 177 7.26 0.30 19.68
C LEU A 177 8.72 0.63 20.02
N LYS A 178 9.48 -0.33 20.54
CA LYS A 178 10.91 -0.13 20.90
C LYS A 178 11.78 0.28 19.72
N ASN A 179 11.34 0.02 18.48
CA ASN A 179 12.06 0.29 17.24
C ASN A 179 11.69 1.66 16.62
N ILE A 180 10.56 2.25 17.01
CA ILE A 180 10.05 3.51 16.44
C ILE A 180 11.03 4.68 16.64
N PRO A 181 11.65 4.91 17.82
CA PRO A 181 12.56 6.03 17.99
C PRO A 181 13.78 5.98 17.06
N LEU A 182 14.37 4.79 16.87
CA LEU A 182 15.50 4.62 15.95
C LEU A 182 15.05 4.84 14.50
N TRP A 183 13.90 4.28 14.12
CA TRP A 183 13.35 4.46 12.77
C TRP A 183 13.09 5.93 12.46
N LEU A 184 12.45 6.68 13.34
CA LEU A 184 12.16 8.11 13.14
C LEU A 184 13.44 8.94 13.12
N LYS A 185 14.47 8.58 13.88
CA LYS A 185 15.79 9.22 13.80
C LYS A 185 16.44 9.03 12.42
N GLN A 186 16.30 7.85 11.83
CA GLN A 186 16.86 7.53 10.51
C GLN A 186 15.98 8.03 9.36
N PHE A 187 14.66 7.97 9.51
CA PHE A 187 13.67 8.37 8.51
C PHE A 187 12.66 9.36 9.13
N PRO A 188 13.04 10.63 9.34
CA PRO A 188 12.19 11.63 10.02
C PRO A 188 10.83 11.87 9.33
N ASN A 189 10.77 11.67 8.03
CA ASN A 189 9.54 11.77 7.22
C ASN A 189 8.92 10.40 6.94
N GLY A 190 9.32 9.36 7.67
CA GLY A 190 8.76 8.03 7.52
C GLY A 190 7.29 8.00 7.91
N GLY A 191 6.43 7.50 7.00
CA GLY A 191 5.01 7.29 7.27
C GLY A 191 4.72 5.86 7.71
N THR A 192 3.71 5.68 8.56
CA THR A 192 3.19 4.36 8.90
C THR A 192 1.96 4.02 8.07
N LYS A 193 1.77 2.72 7.78
CA LYS A 193 0.51 2.21 7.24
C LYS A 193 -0.36 1.69 8.37
N VAL A 194 -1.62 2.11 8.38
CA VAL A 194 -2.64 1.64 9.33
C VAL A 194 -3.74 0.96 8.54
N THR A 195 -4.12 -0.23 8.95
CA THR A 195 -5.23 -0.96 8.32
C THR A 195 -6.44 -0.91 9.23
N ILE A 196 -7.60 -0.64 8.63
CA ILE A 196 -8.90 -0.58 9.29
C ILE A 196 -9.83 -1.64 8.71
N SER A 197 -10.34 -2.49 9.57
CA SER A 197 -11.47 -3.40 9.35
C SER A 197 -12.65 -3.00 10.26
N SER A 198 -13.75 -3.71 10.18
CA SER A 198 -14.95 -3.45 11.01
C SER A 198 -14.61 -3.36 12.52
N ALA A 199 -13.80 -4.29 13.03
CA ALA A 199 -13.44 -4.35 14.45
C ALA A 199 -12.52 -3.18 14.91
N ASP A 200 -11.89 -2.48 13.98
CA ASP A 200 -10.94 -1.40 14.27
C ASP A 200 -11.60 -0.03 14.43
N ILE A 201 -12.82 0.12 13.89
CA ILE A 201 -13.48 1.44 13.77
C ILE A 201 -13.56 2.18 15.11
N PRO A 202 -13.93 1.56 16.26
CA PRO A 202 -14.05 2.27 17.54
C PRO A 202 -12.74 2.91 18.05
N TYR A 203 -11.60 2.51 17.47
CA TYR A 203 -10.28 2.91 17.95
C TYR A 203 -9.57 3.91 17.03
N ILE A 204 -10.22 4.41 15.97
CA ILE A 204 -9.57 5.23 14.92
C ILE A 204 -9.00 6.52 15.50
N LYS A 205 -9.84 7.32 16.17
CA LYS A 205 -9.43 8.62 16.73
C LYS A 205 -8.23 8.48 17.65
N GLU A 206 -8.36 7.66 18.68
CA GLU A 206 -7.29 7.52 19.68
C GLU A 206 -6.01 6.91 19.09
N SER A 207 -6.15 6.03 18.08
CA SER A 207 -4.99 5.44 17.41
C SER A 207 -4.22 6.45 16.57
N VAL A 208 -4.88 7.32 15.82
CA VAL A 208 -4.19 8.37 15.05
C VAL A 208 -3.50 9.36 15.99
N LEU A 209 -4.18 9.82 17.04
CA LEU A 209 -3.59 10.74 18.02
C LEU A 209 -2.41 10.10 18.77
N HIS A 210 -2.49 8.80 19.06
CA HIS A 210 -1.39 8.07 19.63
C HIS A 210 -0.17 8.02 18.70
N LEU A 211 -0.38 7.76 17.40
CA LEU A 211 0.71 7.78 16.42
C LEU A 211 1.37 9.15 16.31
N TYR A 212 0.59 10.23 16.39
CA TYR A 212 1.12 11.59 16.46
C TYR A 212 1.98 11.79 17.73
N SER A 213 1.54 11.30 18.89
CA SER A 213 2.31 11.38 20.13
C SER A 213 3.64 10.61 20.09
N LEU A 214 3.78 9.62 19.20
CA LEU A 214 5.03 8.92 18.93
C LEU A 214 5.97 9.69 17.97
N GLY A 215 5.54 10.84 17.44
CA GLY A 215 6.29 11.64 16.47
C GLY A 215 6.15 11.15 15.02
N ILE A 216 5.15 10.33 14.72
CA ILE A 216 4.88 9.89 13.35
C ILE A 216 4.06 10.95 12.63
N HIS A 217 4.71 11.72 11.74
CA HIS A 217 4.11 12.89 11.08
C HIS A 217 3.14 12.54 9.96
N GLU A 218 3.21 11.33 9.38
CA GLU A 218 2.36 10.89 8.28
C GLU A 218 1.72 9.56 8.58
N VAL A 219 0.39 9.56 8.76
CA VAL A 219 -0.39 8.36 9.04
C VAL A 219 -1.23 8.01 7.81
N ASN A 220 -0.79 6.96 7.11
CA ASN A 220 -1.43 6.46 5.90
C ASN A 220 -2.41 5.34 6.27
N ILE A 221 -3.69 5.65 6.24
CA ILE A 221 -4.75 4.73 6.69
C ILE A 221 -5.51 4.20 5.50
N ASN A 222 -5.69 2.87 5.46
CA ASN A 222 -6.48 2.19 4.45
C ASN A 222 -7.58 1.34 5.10
N CYS A 223 -8.80 1.51 4.63
CA CYS A 223 -9.86 0.53 4.86
C CYS A 223 -9.60 -0.70 4.00
N VAL A 224 -9.82 -1.90 4.54
CA VAL A 224 -9.74 -3.13 3.75
C VAL A 224 -10.78 -3.12 2.63
N PHE A 225 -10.43 -3.67 1.48
CA PHE A 225 -11.33 -3.71 0.31
C PHE A 225 -12.30 -4.89 0.38
N GLU A 226 -11.97 -5.89 1.16
CA GLU A 226 -12.72 -7.11 1.38
C GLU A 226 -14.09 -6.82 2.02
N ASN A 227 -15.06 -7.69 1.76
CA ASN A 227 -16.42 -7.57 2.28
C ASN A 227 -16.50 -8.00 3.76
N VAL A 228 -15.94 -7.19 4.65
CA VAL A 228 -15.90 -7.42 6.12
C VAL A 228 -16.77 -6.44 6.90
N TRP A 229 -17.43 -5.51 6.21
CA TRP A 229 -18.17 -4.40 6.81
C TRP A 229 -19.57 -4.82 7.26
N ARG A 230 -19.94 -4.43 8.48
CA ARG A 230 -21.22 -4.73 9.12
C ARG A 230 -22.22 -3.59 8.94
N GLU A 231 -23.46 -3.86 9.26
CA GLU A 231 -24.47 -2.81 9.34
C GLU A 231 -24.11 -1.79 10.44
N GLY A 232 -24.20 -0.50 10.12
CA GLY A 232 -23.86 0.59 11.05
C GLY A 232 -22.38 0.97 11.09
N ASP A 233 -21.47 0.19 10.49
CA ASP A 233 -20.03 0.51 10.47
C ASP A 233 -19.74 1.85 9.81
N ASP A 234 -20.46 2.21 8.77
CA ASP A 234 -20.31 3.49 8.08
C ASP A 234 -20.66 4.69 8.98
N LYS A 235 -21.68 4.55 9.83
CA LYS A 235 -22.08 5.61 10.78
C LYS A 235 -21.05 5.76 11.88
N LEU A 236 -20.61 4.65 12.48
CA LEU A 236 -19.58 4.67 13.51
C LEU A 236 -18.23 5.19 12.95
N PHE A 237 -17.89 4.82 11.72
CA PHE A 237 -16.70 5.31 11.04
C PHE A 237 -16.75 6.83 10.83
N GLU A 238 -17.88 7.35 10.34
CA GLU A 238 -18.07 8.79 10.20
C GLU A 238 -17.95 9.51 11.55
N GLU A 239 -18.58 9.02 12.60
CA GLU A 239 -18.48 9.57 13.95
C GLU A 239 -17.01 9.64 14.44
N GLN A 240 -16.27 8.56 14.30
CA GLN A 240 -14.85 8.50 14.67
C GLN A 240 -14.01 9.52 13.86
N LEU A 241 -14.30 9.68 12.58
CA LEU A 241 -13.61 10.67 11.74
C LEU A 241 -13.99 12.12 12.11
N LEU A 242 -15.25 12.39 12.45
CA LEU A 242 -15.66 13.72 12.93
C LEU A 242 -14.94 14.09 14.24
N GLN A 243 -14.90 13.15 15.20
CA GLN A 243 -14.18 13.35 16.46
C GLN A 243 -12.66 13.50 16.25
N LEU A 244 -12.07 12.80 15.26
CA LEU A 244 -10.67 12.94 14.89
C LEU A 244 -10.42 14.32 14.25
N ALA A 245 -11.32 14.76 13.37
CA ALA A 245 -11.25 16.07 12.72
C ALA A 245 -11.22 17.21 13.76
N ASP A 246 -12.12 17.15 14.74
CA ASP A 246 -12.16 18.11 15.85
C ASP A 246 -10.85 18.11 16.62
N ALA A 247 -10.35 16.95 17.03
CA ALA A 247 -9.11 16.84 17.77
C ALA A 247 -7.89 17.38 16.99
N ILE A 248 -7.81 17.11 15.68
CA ILE A 248 -6.73 17.63 14.82
C ILE A 248 -6.79 19.17 14.73
N ILE A 249 -7.98 19.75 14.58
CA ILE A 249 -8.14 21.20 14.42
C ILE A 249 -7.94 21.93 15.76
N ASP A 250 -8.54 21.43 16.84
CA ASP A 250 -8.51 22.07 18.15
C ASP A 250 -7.09 22.06 18.77
N ASN A 251 -6.29 21.02 18.49
CA ASN A 251 -4.90 20.92 18.95
C ASN A 251 -3.88 21.36 17.87
N GLU A 252 -4.33 21.92 16.77
CA GLU A 252 -3.50 22.43 15.67
C GLU A 252 -2.55 21.38 15.03
N TYR A 253 -2.84 20.09 15.19
CA TYR A 253 -2.03 19.02 14.61
C TYR A 253 -1.93 19.12 13.08
N TYR A 254 -2.88 19.78 12.40
CA TYR A 254 -2.85 20.00 10.95
C TYR A 254 -1.60 20.74 10.46
N LYS A 255 -0.87 21.43 11.34
CA LYS A 255 0.37 22.14 10.99
C LYS A 255 1.54 21.17 10.73
N ASP A 256 1.64 20.11 11.53
CA ASP A 256 2.82 19.24 11.56
C ASP A 256 2.52 17.78 11.18
N TYR A 257 1.25 17.37 11.23
CA TYR A 257 0.82 15.99 11.04
C TYR A 257 -0.21 15.85 9.93
N ALA A 258 -0.13 14.74 9.20
CA ALA A 258 -1.05 14.41 8.13
C ALA A 258 -1.73 13.07 8.38
N CYS A 259 -3.03 13.01 8.05
CA CYS A 259 -3.84 11.80 8.06
C CYS A 259 -4.47 11.60 6.68
N SER A 260 -4.22 10.46 6.05
CA SER A 260 -4.72 10.19 4.70
C SER A 260 -6.25 10.09 4.59
N PHE A 261 -6.99 10.12 5.70
CA PHE A 261 -8.45 10.24 5.64
C PHE A 261 -8.92 11.64 5.24
N PHE A 262 -8.11 12.68 5.49
CA PHE A 262 -8.46 14.06 5.18
C PHE A 262 -7.64 14.59 4.00
N ILE A 263 -8.23 14.47 2.80
CA ILE A 263 -7.62 14.91 1.54
C ILE A 263 -8.48 16.03 0.95
N GLU A 264 -7.86 17.18 0.67
CA GLU A 264 -8.54 18.29 -0.01
C GLU A 264 -9.06 17.81 -1.38
N HIS A 265 -10.20 18.35 -1.78
CA HIS A 265 -10.83 18.09 -3.09
C HIS A 265 -11.32 16.65 -3.34
N MET A 266 -11.44 15.82 -2.31
CA MET A 266 -12.05 14.51 -2.43
C MET A 266 -13.60 14.60 -2.35
N GLY A 267 -14.27 13.63 -2.96
CA GLY A 267 -15.72 13.47 -2.81
C GLY A 267 -16.57 14.39 -3.67
N LYS A 268 -16.13 14.61 -4.92
CA LYS A 268 -16.88 15.26 -5.99
C LYS A 268 -17.16 14.25 -7.09
N PRO A 269 -18.05 14.58 -8.05
CA PRO A 269 -18.15 13.82 -9.29
C PRO A 269 -16.78 13.80 -9.99
N GLN A 270 -16.44 12.65 -10.56
CA GLN A 270 -15.18 12.52 -11.30
C GLN A 270 -15.24 13.37 -12.58
N ASP A 271 -14.16 14.10 -12.87
CA ASP A 271 -14.04 14.78 -14.17
C ASP A 271 -14.08 13.75 -15.30
N LYS A 272 -15.00 13.94 -16.26
CA LYS A 272 -15.19 13.06 -17.41
C LYS A 272 -13.93 12.90 -18.28
N LYS A 273 -13.03 13.88 -18.25
CA LYS A 273 -11.71 13.78 -18.90
C LYS A 273 -10.84 12.68 -18.35
N LEU A 274 -11.15 12.22 -17.13
CA LEU A 274 -10.43 11.16 -16.41
C LEU A 274 -11.13 9.80 -16.51
N ASP A 275 -12.23 9.67 -17.26
CA ASP A 275 -13.00 8.43 -17.37
C ASP A 275 -12.17 7.27 -17.95
N ASN A 276 -11.25 7.57 -18.86
CA ASN A 276 -10.36 6.61 -19.49
C ASN A 276 -9.08 6.36 -18.67
N GLN A 277 -9.01 6.81 -17.43
CA GLN A 277 -7.85 6.59 -16.57
C GLN A 277 -8.08 5.42 -15.62
N ASN A 278 -6.97 4.78 -15.27
CA ASN A 278 -6.90 3.77 -14.23
C ASN A 278 -5.84 4.18 -13.20
N TRP A 279 -6.26 4.42 -11.96
CA TRP A 279 -5.35 4.80 -10.88
C TRP A 279 -4.75 3.60 -10.13
N CYS A 280 -5.32 2.40 -10.30
CA CYS A 280 -4.73 1.18 -9.77
C CYS A 280 -3.49 0.82 -10.60
N GLY A 281 -2.36 0.61 -9.93
CA GLY A 281 -1.09 0.30 -10.61
C GLY A 281 -0.99 -1.10 -11.24
N ALA A 282 -2.00 -1.96 -11.08
CA ALA A 282 -1.97 -3.31 -11.64
C ALA A 282 -1.78 -3.29 -13.17
N GLY A 283 -0.81 -4.06 -13.67
CA GLY A 283 -0.41 -4.09 -15.08
C GLY A 283 0.71 -3.12 -15.44
N ARG A 284 0.82 -1.95 -14.76
CA ARG A 284 2.01 -1.11 -14.81
C ARG A 284 3.06 -1.58 -13.80
N MET A 285 2.63 -2.03 -12.63
CA MET A 285 3.49 -2.70 -11.67
C MET A 285 3.92 -4.08 -12.19
N LEU A 286 4.99 -4.61 -11.63
CA LEU A 286 5.42 -6.00 -11.83
C LEU A 286 5.71 -6.60 -10.47
N SER A 287 5.19 -7.79 -10.19
CA SER A 287 5.57 -8.55 -9.00
C SER A 287 6.12 -9.92 -9.40
N ILE A 288 7.11 -10.39 -8.66
CA ILE A 288 7.86 -11.60 -8.96
C ILE A 288 7.84 -12.49 -7.71
N ASP A 289 7.43 -13.74 -7.86
CA ASP A 289 7.44 -14.73 -6.77
C ASP A 289 8.70 -15.60 -6.74
N ALA A 290 8.78 -16.45 -5.73
CA ALA A 290 9.90 -17.37 -5.52
C ALA A 290 10.07 -18.43 -6.66
N ALA A 291 9.04 -18.67 -7.45
CA ALA A 291 9.08 -19.54 -8.62
C ALA A 291 9.46 -18.79 -9.91
N GLY A 292 9.68 -17.47 -9.83
CA GLY A 292 10.00 -16.61 -10.98
C GLY A 292 8.80 -16.28 -11.85
N ASN A 293 7.57 -16.43 -11.34
CA ASN A 293 6.38 -16.02 -12.06
C ASN A 293 6.18 -14.50 -11.95
N PHE A 294 5.66 -13.90 -13.00
CA PHE A 294 5.34 -12.48 -13.12
C PHE A 294 3.84 -12.23 -12.93
N TYR A 295 3.50 -11.23 -12.13
CA TYR A 295 2.13 -10.81 -11.83
C TYR A 295 1.96 -9.31 -12.11
N PRO A 296 0.73 -8.86 -12.49
CA PRO A 296 0.46 -7.42 -12.71
C PRO A 296 0.57 -6.57 -11.43
N CYS A 297 0.41 -7.19 -10.26
CA CYS A 297 0.79 -6.70 -8.92
C CYS A 297 0.70 -7.86 -7.92
N THR A 298 1.14 -7.65 -6.69
CA THR A 298 1.15 -8.67 -5.62
C THR A 298 -0.21 -9.28 -5.29
N ARG A 299 -1.28 -8.52 -5.48
CA ARG A 299 -2.67 -8.97 -5.23
C ARG A 299 -3.16 -10.05 -6.22
N PHE A 300 -2.43 -10.31 -7.29
CA PHE A 300 -2.73 -11.39 -8.26
C PHE A 300 -1.89 -12.65 -8.07
N ALA A 301 -0.95 -12.64 -7.12
CA ALA A 301 -0.22 -13.85 -6.72
C ALA A 301 -1.14 -14.80 -5.94
N GLY A 302 -0.93 -16.11 -6.08
CA GLY A 302 -1.83 -17.12 -5.52
C GLY A 302 -2.01 -17.04 -4.00
N TYR A 303 -0.99 -16.59 -3.27
CA TYR A 303 -1.08 -16.42 -1.81
C TYR A 303 -1.84 -15.17 -1.35
N SER A 304 -2.27 -14.31 -2.29
CA SER A 304 -3.08 -13.11 -2.03
C SER A 304 -4.55 -13.27 -2.42
N LEU A 305 -4.93 -14.40 -3.02
CA LEU A 305 -6.28 -14.66 -3.55
C LEU A 305 -6.98 -15.72 -2.70
N ARG A 306 -8.25 -15.51 -2.40
CA ARG A 306 -9.10 -16.40 -1.60
C ARG A 306 -9.89 -17.37 -2.46
N GLU A 307 -10.45 -16.86 -3.58
CA GLU A 307 -11.42 -17.56 -4.41
C GLU A 307 -10.89 -17.88 -5.82
N LYS A 308 -9.97 -17.06 -6.33
CA LYS A 308 -9.49 -17.16 -7.71
C LYS A 308 -8.08 -17.74 -7.79
N LYS A 309 -7.77 -18.29 -8.95
CA LYS A 309 -6.39 -18.72 -9.27
C LYS A 309 -5.53 -17.52 -9.59
N ALA A 310 -4.22 -17.63 -9.32
CA ALA A 310 -3.22 -16.63 -9.66
C ALA A 310 -3.31 -16.19 -11.13
N TRP A 311 -3.18 -14.89 -11.37
CA TRP A 311 -3.12 -14.35 -12.73
C TRP A 311 -1.66 -14.10 -13.13
N VAL A 312 -1.02 -15.15 -13.62
CA VAL A 312 0.38 -15.13 -14.07
C VAL A 312 0.43 -14.48 -15.46
N ILE A 313 1.16 -13.36 -15.58
CA ILE A 313 1.36 -12.63 -16.85
C ILE A 313 2.66 -13.01 -17.56
N GLY A 314 3.46 -13.90 -17.00
CA GLY A 314 4.73 -14.35 -17.56
C GLY A 314 5.63 -15.00 -16.52
N ASN A 315 6.87 -15.23 -16.88
CA ASN A 315 7.89 -15.73 -15.94
C ASN A 315 9.32 -15.39 -16.44
N ILE A 316 10.31 -15.65 -15.58
CA ILE A 316 11.73 -15.38 -15.86
C ILE A 316 12.29 -16.07 -17.11
N HIS A 317 11.66 -17.15 -17.62
CA HIS A 317 12.15 -17.92 -18.78
C HIS A 317 11.50 -17.45 -20.09
N ASN A 318 10.20 -17.12 -20.04
CA ASN A 318 9.40 -16.82 -21.25
C ASN A 318 9.08 -15.32 -21.40
N GLY A 319 9.46 -14.51 -20.38
CA GLY A 319 9.16 -13.09 -20.37
C GLY A 319 7.66 -12.79 -20.16
N ILE A 320 7.29 -11.54 -20.41
CA ILE A 320 5.92 -11.04 -20.22
C ILE A 320 5.04 -11.50 -21.41
N ASN A 321 3.92 -12.15 -21.08
CA ASN A 321 2.89 -12.49 -22.05
C ASN A 321 1.93 -11.32 -22.25
N LEU A 322 2.08 -10.59 -23.34
CA LEU A 322 1.28 -9.39 -23.66
C LEU A 322 -0.23 -9.66 -23.75
N ASN A 323 -0.65 -10.87 -24.18
CA ASN A 323 -2.08 -11.19 -24.22
C ASN A 323 -2.68 -11.30 -22.83
N LYS A 324 -1.92 -11.79 -21.85
CA LYS A 324 -2.34 -11.87 -20.44
C LYS A 324 -2.25 -10.51 -19.73
N LEU A 325 -1.33 -9.65 -20.13
CA LEU A 325 -1.17 -8.31 -19.60
C LEU A 325 -2.18 -7.32 -20.19
N ARG A 326 -2.58 -7.49 -21.45
CA ARG A 326 -3.44 -6.57 -22.20
C ARG A 326 -4.72 -6.14 -21.46
N PRO A 327 -5.49 -7.00 -20.77
CA PRO A 327 -6.67 -6.58 -20.02
C PRO A 327 -6.37 -5.45 -19.03
N PHE A 328 -5.24 -5.48 -18.35
CA PHE A 328 -4.82 -4.45 -17.40
C PHE A 328 -4.42 -3.15 -18.08
N LEU A 329 -3.84 -3.22 -19.29
CA LEU A 329 -3.44 -2.05 -20.06
C LEU A 329 -4.61 -1.31 -20.69
N THR A 330 -5.74 -1.99 -20.86
CA THR A 330 -6.95 -1.43 -21.49
C THR A 330 -8.06 -1.14 -20.49
N LEU A 331 -7.87 -1.52 -19.23
CA LEU A 331 -8.84 -1.30 -18.16
C LEU A 331 -8.87 0.17 -17.75
N ASP A 332 -10.05 0.73 -17.69
CA ASP A 332 -10.28 2.09 -17.19
C ASP A 332 -11.41 2.12 -16.15
N ARG A 333 -11.69 3.31 -15.63
CA ARG A 333 -12.74 3.52 -14.64
C ARG A 333 -14.12 3.10 -15.14
N CYS A 334 -14.44 3.41 -16.40
CA CYS A 334 -15.75 3.13 -16.96
C CYS A 334 -15.95 1.66 -17.29
N THR A 335 -14.95 1.00 -17.87
CA THR A 335 -15.05 -0.41 -18.27
C THR A 335 -15.18 -1.40 -17.11
N GLN A 336 -14.72 -1.03 -15.92
CA GLN A 336 -14.84 -1.88 -14.72
C GLN A 336 -16.02 -1.54 -13.82
N SER A 337 -16.64 -0.36 -13.98
CA SER A 337 -17.60 0.20 -13.03
C SER A 337 -19.03 0.06 -13.55
N LYS A 338 -19.96 -0.18 -12.61
CA LYS A 338 -21.39 -0.07 -12.89
C LYS A 338 -21.77 1.40 -13.17
N PRO A 339 -22.88 1.68 -13.90
CA PRO A 339 -23.33 3.05 -14.18
C PRO A 339 -23.39 3.93 -12.92
N GLU A 340 -23.91 3.41 -11.81
CA GLU A 340 -24.00 4.11 -10.54
C GLU A 340 -22.64 4.53 -9.94
N CYS A 341 -21.55 3.85 -10.31
CA CYS A 341 -20.20 4.22 -9.91
C CYS A 341 -19.58 5.23 -10.88
N VAL A 342 -19.93 5.16 -12.17
CA VAL A 342 -19.46 6.12 -13.18
C VAL A 342 -20.04 7.51 -12.91
N ASP A 343 -21.36 7.59 -12.62
CA ASP A 343 -22.08 8.83 -12.37
C ASP A 343 -22.16 9.21 -10.88
N CYS A 344 -21.33 8.61 -10.04
CA CYS A 344 -21.37 8.81 -8.61
C CYS A 344 -20.94 10.24 -8.23
N GLU A 345 -21.78 10.94 -7.45
CA GLU A 345 -21.55 12.32 -6.98
C GLU A 345 -20.28 12.49 -6.13
N VAL A 346 -19.77 11.40 -5.56
CA VAL A 346 -18.57 11.36 -4.69
C VAL A 346 -17.49 10.44 -5.25
N ALA A 347 -17.42 10.28 -6.57
CA ALA A 347 -16.50 9.35 -7.23
C ALA A 347 -15.02 9.72 -7.04
N GLU A 348 -14.70 11.03 -6.95
CA GLU A 348 -13.33 11.49 -6.75
C GLU A 348 -12.76 11.01 -5.40
N GLY A 349 -11.60 10.35 -5.43
CA GLY A 349 -10.97 9.75 -4.26
C GLY A 349 -11.56 8.41 -3.81
N CYS A 350 -12.56 7.88 -4.55
CA CYS A 350 -13.06 6.52 -4.29
C CYS A 350 -12.02 5.48 -4.72
N ALA A 351 -11.42 4.82 -3.74
CA ALA A 351 -10.42 3.79 -3.97
C ALA A 351 -11.03 2.47 -4.44
N TRP A 352 -10.27 1.71 -5.22
CA TRP A 352 -10.56 0.32 -5.57
C TRP A 352 -9.27 -0.48 -5.69
N CYS A 353 -9.37 -1.80 -5.57
CA CYS A 353 -8.28 -2.72 -5.78
C CYS A 353 -8.63 -3.70 -6.89
N GLN A 354 -7.80 -3.76 -7.95
CA GLN A 354 -8.05 -4.68 -9.08
C GLN A 354 -7.94 -6.15 -8.67
N GLY A 355 -7.03 -6.46 -7.73
CA GLY A 355 -6.92 -7.81 -7.18
C GLY A 355 -8.18 -8.22 -6.40
N GLU A 356 -8.77 -7.30 -5.61
CA GLU A 356 -10.05 -7.57 -4.93
C GLU A 356 -11.20 -7.64 -5.93
N ASN A 357 -11.23 -6.76 -6.95
CA ASN A 357 -12.23 -6.84 -8.00
C ASN A 357 -12.22 -8.23 -8.68
N TYR A 358 -11.02 -8.75 -8.97
CA TYR A 358 -10.84 -10.06 -9.57
C TYR A 358 -11.26 -11.18 -8.62
N ASP A 359 -10.81 -11.13 -7.37
CA ASP A 359 -11.05 -12.18 -6.38
C ASP A 359 -12.53 -12.29 -5.99
N ALA A 360 -13.22 -11.14 -5.85
CA ALA A 360 -14.63 -11.06 -5.49
C ALA A 360 -15.60 -11.18 -6.68
N ALA A 361 -15.15 -11.21 -7.91
CA ALA A 361 -16.01 -11.28 -9.09
C ALA A 361 -16.69 -12.66 -9.21
N ASP A 362 -17.90 -12.68 -9.80
CA ASP A 362 -18.66 -13.93 -10.06
C ASP A 362 -17.95 -14.85 -11.07
N SER A 363 -17.11 -14.28 -11.93
CA SER A 363 -16.31 -15.00 -12.94
C SER A 363 -14.85 -14.50 -12.93
N PRO A 364 -13.90 -15.21 -13.58
CA PRO A 364 -12.51 -14.76 -13.70
C PRO A 364 -12.38 -13.50 -14.58
N THR A 365 -12.71 -12.32 -14.02
CA THR A 365 -12.68 -11.02 -14.72
C THR A 365 -12.16 -9.91 -13.83
N ILE A 366 -11.52 -8.90 -14.40
CA ILE A 366 -11.16 -7.63 -13.74
C ILE A 366 -12.14 -6.50 -14.07
N TYR A 367 -13.15 -6.75 -14.89
CA TYR A 367 -14.15 -5.77 -15.34
C TYR A 367 -15.39 -5.69 -14.44
N GLN A 368 -15.33 -6.28 -13.24
CA GLN A 368 -16.41 -6.22 -12.24
C GLN A 368 -15.87 -5.58 -10.97
N ARG A 369 -16.27 -4.33 -10.72
CA ARG A 369 -15.83 -3.59 -9.55
C ARG A 369 -16.49 -4.09 -8.27
N ALA A 370 -15.67 -4.45 -7.26
CA ALA A 370 -16.14 -4.72 -5.91
C ALA A 370 -16.57 -3.41 -5.23
N THR A 371 -17.73 -3.41 -4.58
CA THR A 371 -18.34 -2.21 -3.99
C THR A 371 -18.55 -2.30 -2.49
N ALA A 372 -18.03 -3.32 -1.81
CA ALA A 372 -18.16 -3.51 -0.37
C ALA A 372 -17.74 -2.26 0.44
N ILE A 373 -16.70 -1.57 0.00
CA ILE A 373 -16.15 -0.35 0.63
C ILE A 373 -17.00 0.92 0.38
N CYS A 374 -18.02 0.87 -0.48
CA CYS A 374 -18.74 2.07 -0.93
C CYS A 374 -19.32 2.91 0.22
N LYS A 375 -19.97 2.27 1.19
CA LYS A 375 -20.55 2.97 2.36
C LYS A 375 -19.47 3.69 3.18
N MET A 376 -18.31 3.05 3.35
CA MET A 376 -17.17 3.61 4.08
C MET A 376 -16.59 4.83 3.35
N HIS A 377 -16.48 4.78 2.00
CA HIS A 377 -16.05 5.93 1.22
C HIS A 377 -17.01 7.11 1.37
N LYS A 378 -18.32 6.89 1.26
CA LYS A 378 -19.33 7.94 1.44
C LYS A 378 -19.28 8.58 2.82
N ALA A 379 -19.10 7.78 3.87
CA ALA A 379 -18.92 8.25 5.25
C ALA A 379 -17.63 9.09 5.39
N ARG A 380 -16.53 8.61 4.82
CA ARG A 380 -15.27 9.36 4.78
C ARG A 380 -15.42 10.70 4.08
N VAL A 381 -16.12 10.77 2.95
CA VAL A 381 -16.35 12.03 2.23
C VAL A 381 -17.10 13.05 3.09
N ARG A 382 -18.15 12.63 3.83
CA ARG A 382 -18.88 13.55 4.71
C ARG A 382 -17.98 14.11 5.82
N ALA A 383 -17.20 13.25 6.47
CA ALA A 383 -16.27 13.67 7.51
C ALA A 383 -15.12 14.55 6.94
N ASN A 384 -14.62 14.23 5.75
CA ASN A 384 -13.61 15.02 5.05
C ASN A 384 -14.10 16.44 4.73
N ASN A 385 -15.34 16.57 4.24
CA ASN A 385 -15.96 17.86 3.98
C ASN A 385 -16.14 18.66 5.27
N TYR A 386 -16.55 18.00 6.36
CA TYR A 386 -16.63 18.63 7.68
C TYR A 386 -15.26 19.18 8.11
N TYR A 387 -14.21 18.35 8.04
CA TYR A 387 -12.86 18.72 8.43
C TYR A 387 -12.37 19.97 7.68
N TRP A 388 -12.42 19.96 6.35
CA TRP A 388 -11.91 21.08 5.56
C TRP A 388 -12.74 22.34 5.70
N ASN A 389 -14.06 22.25 5.83
CA ASN A 389 -14.93 23.40 6.07
C ASN A 389 -14.64 24.03 7.44
N LYS A 390 -14.49 23.23 8.49
CA LYS A 390 -14.17 23.71 9.84
C LYS A 390 -12.77 24.35 9.88
N LEU A 391 -11.79 23.70 9.25
CA LEU A 391 -10.41 24.19 9.20
C LEU A 391 -10.30 25.53 8.44
N TYR A 392 -10.93 25.64 7.28
CA TYR A 392 -10.92 26.90 6.52
C TYR A 392 -11.57 28.04 7.29
N ARG A 393 -12.68 27.81 7.97
CA ARG A 393 -13.30 28.83 8.84
C ARG A 393 -12.37 29.28 9.96
N LYS A 394 -11.65 28.33 10.60
CA LYS A 394 -10.66 28.65 11.64
C LYS A 394 -9.56 29.55 11.07
N LEU A 395 -8.95 29.15 9.95
CA LEU A 395 -7.86 29.90 9.33
C LEU A 395 -8.30 31.27 8.82
N GLU A 396 -9.52 31.40 8.30
CA GLU A 396 -10.10 32.69 7.90
C GLU A 396 -10.28 33.65 9.10
N LEU A 397 -10.72 33.13 10.25
CA LEU A 397 -10.81 33.87 11.49
C LEU A 397 -9.43 34.31 12.02
N GLU A 398 -8.38 33.58 11.69
CA GLU A 398 -6.98 33.92 11.97
C GLU A 398 -6.37 34.89 10.92
N GLY A 399 -7.17 35.34 9.94
CA GLY A 399 -6.74 36.28 8.90
C GLY A 399 -5.98 35.61 7.73
N ILE A 400 -6.03 34.29 7.62
CA ILE A 400 -5.38 33.51 6.55
C ILE A 400 -6.39 33.27 5.43
N ALA A 401 -6.13 33.82 4.23
CA ALA A 401 -6.98 33.58 3.08
C ALA A 401 -7.00 32.11 2.66
N LYS A 402 -8.11 31.62 2.13
CA LYS A 402 -8.30 30.23 1.73
C LYS A 402 -7.24 29.74 0.73
N GLU A 403 -6.82 30.61 -0.19
CA GLU A 403 -5.75 30.30 -1.17
C GLU A 403 -4.39 30.09 -0.51
N GLU A 404 -4.17 30.69 0.66
CA GLU A 404 -2.93 30.55 1.44
C GLU A 404 -3.00 29.41 2.46
N ALA A 405 -4.20 28.96 2.81
CA ALA A 405 -4.41 27.92 3.82
C ALA A 405 -3.57 26.65 3.57
N LYS A 406 -3.35 26.29 2.30
CA LYS A 406 -2.51 25.14 1.92
C LYS A 406 -1.06 25.22 2.40
N LYS A 407 -0.53 26.42 2.60
CA LYS A 407 0.83 26.62 3.11
C LYS A 407 0.93 26.34 4.61
N HIS A 408 -0.20 26.34 5.30
CA HIS A 408 -0.32 26.15 6.75
C HIS A 408 -0.81 24.78 7.16
N VAL A 409 -1.09 23.91 6.18
CA VAL A 409 -1.64 22.56 6.42
C VAL A 409 -0.73 21.51 5.83
N LYS A 410 -0.28 20.59 6.67
CA LYS A 410 0.43 19.41 6.22
C LYS A 410 -0.56 18.43 5.58
N THR A 411 -0.32 18.08 4.34
CA THR A 411 -1.13 17.11 3.60
C THR A 411 -0.40 15.79 3.45
N SER A 412 -1.15 14.69 3.47
CA SER A 412 -0.58 13.37 3.16
C SER A 412 -0.12 13.32 1.71
N THR A 413 1.01 12.68 1.49
CA THR A 413 1.44 12.30 0.13
C THR A 413 0.38 11.38 -0.46
N PRO A 414 -0.10 11.61 -1.70
CA PRO A 414 -1.05 10.69 -2.31
C PRO A 414 -0.46 9.27 -2.31
N ASN A 415 -1.09 8.34 -1.59
CA ASN A 415 -0.75 6.93 -1.70
C ASN A 415 -1.11 6.48 -3.12
N ASN A 416 -0.12 6.42 -3.98
CA ASN A 416 -0.20 5.55 -5.15
C ASN A 416 -0.25 4.12 -4.60
N CYS A 417 -1.34 3.40 -4.84
CA CYS A 417 -1.62 2.03 -4.37
C CYS A 417 -0.43 1.11 -4.48
#